data_ae14f8177283e55ccc68519021df7fee
#
_entry.id   ae14f8177283e55ccc68519021df7fee
#
_cell.length_a   1.000
_cell.length_b   1.000
_cell.length_c   1.000
_cell.angle_alpha   90.00
_cell.angle_beta   90.00
_cell.angle_gamma   90.00
#
_symmetry.space_group_name_H-M   'P 1'
#
loop_
_entity.id
_entity.type
_entity.pdbx_description
1 polymer ?
#
loop_
_entity_poly.entity_id
_entity_poly.type
_entity_poly.pdbx_seq_one_letter_code
_entity_poly.pdbx_strand_id
1 'polypeptide(L)'
;MGPILAATCLVLFFAPMTSVQASQDVVITSAGAQPSSKGSAENFIGAVRVDSRFQATAPARVSGGIVTFEPGARTAWHTHPLGQTLIVTAGCGWVQREGGPVEEIRPGDVVWFPPGEKHWHGATATTAMSHIAIQEKLNGSPVDWMEHVTDEQYGR
;
A
#
# COMPACT_ATOMS: atom_id res chain seq x y z
N MET A 1 48.88 -1.35 64.76
CA MET A 1 49.14 -1.95 63.42
C MET A 1 47.77 -2.41 62.90
N GLY A 2 47.14 -1.62 62.03
CA GLY A 2 45.87 -1.95 61.43
C GLY A 2 46.06 -2.43 59.98
N PRO A 3 45.25 -3.34 59.47
CA PRO A 3 45.43 -3.86 58.13
C PRO A 3 44.90 -2.88 57.07
N ILE A 4 45.69 -2.67 56.02
CA ILE A 4 45.38 -1.88 54.83
C ILE A 4 44.54 -2.78 53.92
N LEU A 5 43.23 -2.44 53.71
CA LEU A 5 42.38 -3.09 52.70
C LEU A 5 42.74 -2.45 51.33
N ALA A 6 43.29 -3.28 50.45
CA ALA A 6 43.45 -2.91 49.03
C ALA A 6 42.15 -3.11 48.29
N ALA A 7 41.53 -2.03 47.83
CA ALA A 7 40.36 -2.08 46.93
C ALA A 7 40.81 -2.34 45.50
N THR A 8 40.49 -3.53 45.00
CA THR A 8 40.75 -3.89 43.56
C THR A 8 39.61 -3.36 42.71
N CYS A 9 39.88 -2.32 41.92
CA CYS A 9 38.93 -1.77 40.97
C CYS A 9 38.86 -2.69 39.71
N LEU A 10 37.75 -3.40 39.54
CA LEU A 10 37.48 -4.22 38.36
C LEU A 10 37.00 -3.31 37.19
N VAL A 11 37.86 -3.04 36.23
CA VAL A 11 37.49 -2.28 35.03
C VAL A 11 36.87 -3.25 34.02
N LEU A 12 35.54 -3.16 33.84
CA LEU A 12 34.82 -3.89 32.82
C LEU A 12 35.02 -3.17 31.47
N PHE A 13 35.79 -3.78 30.56
CA PHE A 13 35.85 -3.35 29.16
C PHE A 13 34.61 -3.84 28.41
N PHE A 14 33.71 -2.91 28.10
CA PHE A 14 32.65 -3.17 27.11
C PHE A 14 33.28 -3.02 25.70
N ALA A 15 33.48 -4.12 25.00
CA ALA A 15 33.78 -4.08 23.58
C ALA A 15 32.54 -3.66 22.79
N PRO A 16 32.63 -2.71 21.86
CA PRO A 16 31.50 -2.35 21.01
C PRO A 16 31.15 -3.54 20.13
N MET A 17 29.92 -4.07 20.28
CA MET A 17 29.37 -5.04 19.32
C MET A 17 29.05 -4.29 18.03
N THR A 18 29.93 -4.37 17.03
CA THR A 18 29.60 -3.99 15.66
C THR A 18 28.66 -5.02 15.08
N SER A 19 27.38 -4.67 14.94
CA SER A 19 26.44 -5.47 14.17
C SER A 19 26.86 -5.44 12.69
N VAL A 20 27.42 -6.51 12.18
CA VAL A 20 27.59 -6.69 10.74
C VAL A 20 26.20 -6.88 10.17
N GLN A 21 25.66 -5.84 9.53
CA GLN A 21 24.43 -5.95 8.74
C GLN A 21 24.77 -6.82 7.53
N ALA A 22 24.19 -8.02 7.47
CA ALA A 22 24.31 -8.85 6.29
C ALA A 22 23.78 -8.08 5.07
N SER A 23 24.55 -8.02 3.99
CA SER A 23 24.06 -7.47 2.72
C SER A 23 22.88 -8.32 2.25
N GLN A 24 21.74 -7.68 1.95
CA GLN A 24 20.63 -8.36 1.31
C GLN A 24 20.84 -8.32 -0.21
N ASP A 25 20.67 -9.47 -0.87
CA ASP A 25 20.76 -9.56 -2.32
C ASP A 25 19.61 -8.78 -3.00
N VAL A 26 19.87 -8.31 -4.22
CA VAL A 26 18.83 -7.74 -5.07
C VAL A 26 17.84 -8.85 -5.45
N VAL A 27 16.56 -8.63 -5.16
CA VAL A 27 15.48 -9.56 -5.50
C VAL A 27 14.75 -9.07 -6.74
N ILE A 28 14.73 -9.88 -7.80
CA ILE A 28 13.99 -9.61 -9.03
C ILE A 28 12.80 -10.57 -9.09
N THR A 29 11.58 -10.03 -9.04
CA THR A 29 10.36 -10.79 -9.33
C THR A 29 9.96 -10.51 -10.78
N SER A 30 10.18 -11.49 -11.64
CA SER A 30 9.86 -11.37 -13.07
C SER A 30 8.36 -11.19 -13.32
N ALA A 31 8.01 -10.48 -14.39
CA ALA A 31 6.61 -10.34 -14.81
C ALA A 31 5.97 -11.73 -15.00
N GLY A 32 4.76 -11.90 -14.46
CA GLY A 32 4.04 -13.17 -14.53
C GLY A 32 4.51 -14.24 -13.55
N ALA A 33 5.56 -14.00 -12.75
CA ALA A 33 6.03 -14.97 -11.74
C ALA A 33 5.04 -15.17 -10.58
N GLN A 34 4.15 -14.21 -10.36
CA GLN A 34 3.11 -14.28 -9.34
C GLN A 34 1.75 -14.54 -9.99
N PRO A 35 0.90 -15.38 -9.40
CA PRO A 35 -0.45 -15.59 -9.90
C PRO A 35 -1.29 -14.32 -9.72
N SER A 36 -2.15 -14.04 -10.70
CA SER A 36 -3.22 -13.07 -10.57
C SER A 36 -4.22 -13.51 -9.50
N SER A 37 -4.80 -12.56 -8.80
CA SER A 37 -5.89 -12.83 -7.86
C SER A 37 -7.11 -11.97 -8.17
N LYS A 38 -8.30 -12.53 -7.97
CA LYS A 38 -9.55 -11.79 -8.05
C LYS A 38 -9.68 -10.86 -6.83
N GLY A 39 -10.18 -9.65 -7.05
CA GLY A 39 -10.58 -8.76 -5.96
C GLY A 39 -11.71 -9.41 -5.14
N SER A 40 -11.63 -9.31 -3.81
CA SER A 40 -12.67 -9.80 -2.91
C SER A 40 -13.97 -9.01 -3.09
N ALA A 41 -15.11 -9.70 -3.11
CA ALA A 41 -16.42 -9.04 -3.17
C ALA A 41 -16.75 -8.19 -1.92
N GLU A 42 -16.01 -8.35 -0.84
CA GLU A 42 -16.11 -7.48 0.34
C GLU A 42 -15.56 -6.08 0.08
N ASN A 43 -14.53 -5.99 -0.76
CA ASN A 43 -13.77 -4.77 -0.97
C ASN A 43 -13.96 -4.15 -2.37
N PHE A 44 -14.64 -4.87 -3.27
CA PHE A 44 -14.81 -4.46 -4.66
C PHE A 44 -16.19 -4.79 -5.18
N ILE A 45 -16.72 -3.91 -6.02
CA ILE A 45 -17.90 -4.16 -6.85
C ILE A 45 -17.43 -4.40 -8.28
N GLY A 46 -18.02 -5.38 -8.97
CA GLY A 46 -17.65 -5.76 -10.33
C GLY A 46 -16.43 -6.67 -10.40
N ALA A 47 -15.86 -6.78 -11.59
CA ALA A 47 -14.69 -7.64 -11.83
C ALA A 47 -13.40 -6.85 -11.68
N VAL A 48 -12.58 -7.27 -10.71
CA VAL A 48 -11.28 -6.67 -10.41
C VAL A 48 -10.23 -7.76 -10.35
N ARG A 49 -9.05 -7.50 -10.92
CA ARG A 49 -7.87 -8.35 -10.87
C ARG A 49 -6.71 -7.60 -10.20
N VAL A 50 -5.98 -8.30 -9.34
CA VAL A 50 -4.79 -7.79 -8.69
C VAL A 50 -3.59 -8.64 -9.05
N ASP A 51 -2.58 -8.01 -9.65
CA ASP A 51 -1.35 -8.59 -10.17
C ASP A 51 -0.11 -8.00 -9.50
N SER A 52 1.03 -8.64 -9.70
CA SER A 52 2.37 -8.10 -9.39
C SER A 52 2.46 -7.45 -8.00
N ARG A 53 1.91 -8.11 -6.99
CA ARG A 53 2.00 -7.61 -5.61
C ARG A 53 3.44 -7.55 -5.16
N PHE A 54 3.79 -6.48 -4.50
CA PHE A 54 5.09 -6.33 -3.87
C PHE A 54 4.95 -5.85 -2.43
N GLN A 55 5.94 -6.20 -1.64
CA GLN A 55 6.07 -5.73 -0.27
C GLN A 55 7.54 -5.61 0.07
N ALA A 56 7.94 -4.45 0.58
CA ALA A 56 9.30 -4.26 1.06
C ALA A 56 9.57 -5.05 2.34
N THR A 57 10.85 -5.36 2.55
CA THR A 57 11.36 -5.98 3.78
C THR A 57 11.64 -4.88 4.82
N ALA A 58 11.38 -5.19 6.08
CA ALA A 58 11.67 -4.27 7.17
C ALA A 58 13.13 -3.76 7.12
N PRO A 59 13.38 -2.46 7.46
CA PRO A 59 12.46 -1.50 8.09
C PRO A 59 11.52 -0.78 7.12
N ALA A 60 11.63 -0.99 5.80
CA ALA A 60 10.70 -0.42 4.83
C ALA A 60 9.30 -1.01 4.98
N ARG A 61 8.26 -0.20 4.74
CA ARG A 61 6.86 -0.57 4.96
C ARG A 61 6.02 -0.50 3.70
N VAL A 62 6.62 -0.09 2.59
CA VAL A 62 5.93 0.07 1.31
C VAL A 62 5.42 -1.25 0.77
N SER A 63 4.22 -1.23 0.25
CA SER A 63 3.57 -2.34 -0.43
C SER A 63 2.74 -1.83 -1.59
N GLY A 64 2.40 -2.69 -2.52
CA GLY A 64 1.57 -2.30 -3.65
C GLY A 64 1.28 -3.45 -4.60
N GLY A 65 0.73 -3.08 -5.76
CA GLY A 65 0.42 -4.01 -6.83
C GLY A 65 -0.23 -3.31 -8.01
N ILE A 66 -0.44 -4.04 -9.08
CA ILE A 66 -1.21 -3.59 -10.25
C ILE A 66 -2.65 -4.02 -10.02
N VAL A 67 -3.59 -3.09 -10.14
CA VAL A 67 -5.02 -3.35 -10.02
C VAL A 67 -5.70 -2.99 -11.32
N THR A 68 -6.41 -3.94 -11.90
CA THR A 68 -7.20 -3.76 -13.13
C THR A 68 -8.68 -3.91 -12.81
N PHE A 69 -9.44 -2.89 -13.16
CA PHE A 69 -10.88 -2.80 -13.03
C PHE A 69 -11.54 -2.96 -14.40
N GLU A 70 -12.47 -3.89 -14.54
CA GLU A 70 -13.34 -3.95 -15.71
C GLU A 70 -14.34 -2.79 -15.71
N PRO A 71 -14.98 -2.44 -16.85
CA PRO A 71 -15.96 -1.36 -16.89
C PRO A 71 -17.01 -1.47 -15.80
N GLY A 72 -17.21 -0.39 -15.05
CA GLY A 72 -18.16 -0.32 -13.92
C GLY A 72 -17.64 -0.89 -12.60
N ALA A 73 -16.46 -1.52 -12.59
CA ALA A 73 -15.87 -2.04 -11.35
C ALA A 73 -15.20 -0.91 -10.53
N ARG A 74 -15.31 -1.03 -9.22
CA ARG A 74 -14.80 -0.03 -8.26
C ARG A 74 -14.45 -0.63 -6.92
N THR A 75 -13.66 0.07 -6.12
CA THR A 75 -13.42 -0.28 -4.72
C THR A 75 -14.65 0.03 -3.86
N ALA A 76 -14.72 -0.56 -2.67
CA ALA A 76 -15.45 0.02 -1.56
C ALA A 76 -14.83 1.37 -1.15
N TRP A 77 -15.53 2.17 -0.34
CA TRP A 77 -14.92 3.26 0.40
C TRP A 77 -13.84 2.71 1.31
N HIS A 78 -12.71 3.42 1.44
CA HIS A 78 -11.60 2.99 2.28
C HIS A 78 -10.69 4.16 2.63
N THR A 79 -9.80 3.93 3.59
CA THR A 79 -8.73 4.86 3.98
C THR A 79 -7.39 4.14 4.02
N HIS A 80 -6.31 4.90 3.94
CA HIS A 80 -4.95 4.42 4.16
C HIS A 80 -4.30 5.19 5.31
N PRO A 81 -3.75 4.50 6.33
CA PRO A 81 -3.21 5.18 7.52
C PRO A 81 -2.03 6.10 7.21
N LEU A 82 -1.29 5.85 6.15
CA LEU A 82 -0.14 6.65 5.71
C LEU A 82 -0.32 7.23 4.29
N GLY A 83 -1.58 7.24 3.80
CA GLY A 83 -1.91 7.70 2.45
C GLY A 83 -1.66 6.65 1.37
N GLN A 84 -2.12 6.95 0.16
CA GLN A 84 -1.96 6.11 -1.02
C GLN A 84 -1.58 6.93 -2.24
N THR A 85 -0.68 6.38 -3.06
CA THR A 85 -0.40 6.88 -4.41
C THR A 85 -0.95 5.91 -5.44
N LEU A 86 -1.70 6.41 -6.43
CA LEU A 86 -2.03 5.66 -7.65
C LEU A 86 -1.26 6.24 -8.82
N ILE A 87 -0.76 5.36 -9.68
CA ILE A 87 -0.17 5.74 -10.98
C ILE A 87 -1.02 5.02 -12.03
N VAL A 88 -1.80 5.77 -12.78
CA VAL A 88 -2.66 5.20 -13.82
C VAL A 88 -1.81 4.74 -15.00
N THR A 89 -1.99 3.49 -15.42
CA THR A 89 -1.18 2.87 -16.48
C THR A 89 -1.96 2.59 -17.75
N ALA A 90 -3.29 2.40 -17.67
CA ALA A 90 -4.13 2.12 -18.83
C ALA A 90 -5.59 2.51 -18.58
N GLY A 91 -6.32 2.80 -19.66
CA GLY A 91 -7.76 2.99 -19.65
C GLY A 91 -8.24 4.34 -19.14
N CYS A 92 -9.41 4.37 -18.48
CA CYS A 92 -10.00 5.56 -17.93
C CYS A 92 -10.73 5.20 -16.63
N GLY A 93 -10.48 5.94 -15.57
CA GLY A 93 -11.05 5.69 -14.27
C GLY A 93 -11.63 6.92 -13.61
N TRP A 94 -12.28 6.68 -12.49
CA TRP A 94 -12.80 7.71 -11.61
C TRP A 94 -12.24 7.54 -10.20
N VAL A 95 -12.06 8.66 -9.52
CA VAL A 95 -11.74 8.74 -8.09
C VAL A 95 -12.68 9.72 -7.42
N GLN A 96 -12.95 9.51 -6.14
CA GLN A 96 -13.71 10.46 -5.33
C GLN A 96 -13.24 10.39 -3.88
N ARG A 97 -12.96 11.52 -3.26
CA ARG A 97 -12.89 11.66 -1.80
C ARG A 97 -14.29 11.91 -1.23
N GLU A 98 -14.52 11.51 0.00
CA GLU A 98 -15.81 11.77 0.68
C GLU A 98 -16.18 13.26 0.65
N GLY A 99 -17.40 13.54 0.25
CA GLY A 99 -17.91 14.91 0.11
C GLY A 99 -17.33 15.73 -1.05
N GLY A 100 -16.43 15.16 -1.85
CA GLY A 100 -15.87 15.78 -3.05
C GLY A 100 -16.57 15.37 -4.34
N PRO A 101 -16.22 15.99 -5.47
CA PRO A 101 -16.69 15.57 -6.79
C PRO A 101 -16.03 14.24 -7.21
N VAL A 102 -16.68 13.54 -8.15
CA VAL A 102 -16.03 12.47 -8.90
C VAL A 102 -15.09 13.11 -9.93
N GLU A 103 -13.84 12.68 -9.92
CA GLU A 103 -12.80 13.17 -10.82
C GLU A 103 -12.32 12.07 -11.75
N GLU A 104 -12.15 12.40 -13.03
CA GLU A 104 -11.64 11.45 -14.03
C GLU A 104 -10.12 11.39 -14.00
N ILE A 105 -9.57 10.17 -14.11
CA ILE A 105 -8.14 9.90 -14.17
C ILE A 105 -7.79 9.07 -15.41
N ARG A 106 -6.61 9.36 -15.99
CA ARG A 106 -6.13 8.81 -17.26
C ARG A 106 -4.68 8.34 -17.17
N PRO A 107 -4.19 7.53 -18.13
CA PRO A 107 -2.80 7.06 -18.14
C PRO A 107 -1.79 8.20 -18.02
N GLY A 108 -0.85 8.06 -17.08
CA GLY A 108 0.15 9.07 -16.71
C GLY A 108 -0.22 9.92 -15.51
N ASP A 109 -1.50 9.95 -15.09
CA ASP A 109 -1.89 10.67 -13.89
C ASP A 109 -1.34 9.99 -12.64
N VAL A 110 -0.92 10.81 -11.69
CA VAL A 110 -0.51 10.42 -10.35
C VAL A 110 -1.50 11.03 -9.35
N VAL A 111 -2.21 10.16 -8.65
CA VAL A 111 -3.20 10.57 -7.63
C VAL A 111 -2.61 10.32 -6.25
N TRP A 112 -2.71 11.31 -5.38
CA TRP A 112 -2.32 11.19 -3.98
C TRP A 112 -3.52 11.36 -3.07
N PHE A 113 -3.80 10.35 -2.25
CA PHE A 113 -4.74 10.41 -1.15
C PHE A 113 -3.97 10.60 0.16
N PRO A 114 -4.21 11.69 0.90
CA PRO A 114 -3.57 11.91 2.20
C PRO A 114 -3.91 10.83 3.23
N PRO A 115 -3.11 10.69 4.31
CA PRO A 115 -3.42 9.78 5.40
C PRO A 115 -4.82 10.00 5.96
N GLY A 116 -5.60 8.91 6.07
CA GLY A 116 -6.96 8.91 6.61
C GLY A 116 -8.04 9.49 5.69
N GLU A 117 -7.71 9.97 4.50
CA GLU A 117 -8.72 10.46 3.54
C GLU A 117 -9.60 9.30 3.06
N LYS A 118 -10.91 9.38 3.33
CA LYS A 118 -11.89 8.40 2.86
C LYS A 118 -12.17 8.62 1.39
N HIS A 119 -11.93 7.60 0.58
CA HIS A 119 -12.05 7.69 -0.87
C HIS A 119 -12.40 6.35 -1.50
N TRP A 120 -12.77 6.40 -2.77
CA TRP A 120 -12.86 5.24 -3.65
C TRP A 120 -12.26 5.56 -5.01
N HIS A 121 -11.93 4.50 -5.77
CA HIS A 121 -11.50 4.60 -7.16
C HIS A 121 -11.94 3.36 -7.95
N GLY A 122 -11.99 3.48 -9.27
CA GLY A 122 -12.39 2.40 -10.15
C GLY A 122 -12.37 2.79 -11.61
N ALA A 123 -12.82 1.88 -12.47
CA ALA A 123 -13.01 2.12 -13.89
C ALA A 123 -14.19 3.07 -14.12
N THR A 124 -14.29 3.68 -15.31
CA THR A 124 -15.52 4.33 -15.75
C THR A 124 -16.59 3.28 -16.09
N ALA A 125 -17.81 3.71 -16.34
CA ALA A 125 -18.91 2.80 -16.67
C ALA A 125 -18.69 1.99 -17.94
N THR A 126 -17.85 2.49 -18.87
CA THR A 126 -17.68 1.94 -20.21
C THR A 126 -16.25 1.55 -20.56
N THR A 127 -15.27 1.98 -19.77
CA THR A 127 -13.84 1.77 -20.07
C THR A 127 -13.15 1.18 -18.85
N ALA A 128 -12.43 0.08 -19.03
CA ALA A 128 -11.58 -0.50 -17.99
C ALA A 128 -10.46 0.47 -17.58
N MET A 129 -9.92 0.28 -16.38
CA MET A 129 -8.80 1.08 -15.87
C MET A 129 -7.80 0.19 -15.15
N SER A 130 -6.51 0.46 -15.37
CA SER A 130 -5.44 -0.15 -14.58
C SER A 130 -4.55 0.92 -13.95
N HIS A 131 -4.12 0.67 -12.73
CA HIS A 131 -3.16 1.52 -12.03
C HIS A 131 -2.19 0.69 -11.19
N ILE A 132 -1.07 1.28 -10.83
CA ILE A 132 -0.21 0.81 -9.76
C ILE A 132 -0.68 1.48 -8.47
N ALA A 133 -1.01 0.69 -7.45
CA ALA A 133 -1.32 1.19 -6.11
C ALA A 133 -0.07 1.04 -5.23
N ILE A 134 0.29 2.10 -4.50
CA ILE A 134 1.44 2.15 -3.62
C ILE A 134 0.99 2.75 -2.29
N GLN A 135 1.22 2.03 -1.19
CA GLN A 135 0.90 2.48 0.16
C GLN A 135 1.88 1.88 1.17
N GLU A 136 1.93 2.48 2.35
CA GLU A 136 2.70 1.95 3.47
C GLU A 136 1.80 1.33 4.54
N LYS A 137 2.35 0.36 5.28
CA LYS A 137 1.67 -0.23 6.43
C LYS A 137 1.94 0.56 7.71
N LEU A 138 0.91 0.75 8.51
CA LEU A 138 1.01 1.20 9.89
C LEU A 138 0.43 0.10 10.78
N ASN A 139 1.19 -0.35 11.78
CA ASN A 139 0.79 -1.43 12.69
C ASN A 139 0.35 -2.72 11.97
N GLY A 140 0.93 -3.01 10.81
CA GLY A 140 0.63 -4.21 10.02
C GLY A 140 -0.48 -4.06 9.00
N SER A 141 -1.32 -3.01 9.06
CA SER A 141 -2.39 -2.76 8.08
C SER A 141 -2.02 -1.64 7.10
N PRO A 142 -2.22 -1.82 5.79
CA PRO A 142 -2.07 -0.77 4.79
C PRO A 142 -3.39 -0.05 4.48
N VAL A 143 -4.55 -0.57 4.87
CA VAL A 143 -5.87 -0.10 4.44
C VAL A 143 -6.93 -0.46 5.48
N ASP A 144 -7.90 0.43 5.65
CA ASP A 144 -9.13 0.18 6.42
C ASP A 144 -10.32 0.25 5.44
N TRP A 145 -10.92 -0.92 5.18
CA TRP A 145 -12.07 -1.05 4.28
C TRP A 145 -13.37 -0.66 4.97
N MET A 146 -14.26 -0.04 4.22
CA MET A 146 -15.55 0.49 4.67
C MET A 146 -16.70 -0.01 3.78
N GLU A 147 -17.81 0.71 3.76
CA GLU A 147 -19.00 0.35 2.98
C GLU A 147 -18.76 0.40 1.46
N HIS A 148 -19.56 -0.34 0.71
CA HIS A 148 -19.53 -0.29 -0.75
C HIS A 148 -20.02 1.07 -1.26
N VAL A 149 -19.41 1.54 -2.35
CA VAL A 149 -19.90 2.68 -3.13
C VAL A 149 -21.19 2.29 -3.83
N THR A 150 -22.29 3.00 -3.54
CA THR A 150 -23.59 2.72 -4.18
C THR A 150 -23.57 3.07 -5.67
N ASP A 151 -24.53 2.56 -6.43
CA ASP A 151 -24.67 2.91 -7.85
C ASP A 151 -24.98 4.40 -8.04
N GLU A 152 -25.73 5.00 -7.13
CA GLU A 152 -26.01 6.44 -7.11
C GLU A 152 -24.71 7.28 -6.89
N GLN A 153 -23.89 6.89 -5.92
CA GLN A 153 -22.60 7.55 -5.66
C GLN A 153 -21.63 7.40 -6.84
N TYR A 154 -21.66 6.26 -7.50
CA TYR A 154 -20.84 5.99 -8.68
C TYR A 154 -21.38 6.72 -9.94
N GLY A 155 -22.61 7.25 -9.93
CA GLY A 155 -23.22 7.97 -11.04
C GLY A 155 -23.93 7.08 -12.07
N ARG A 156 -24.54 6.00 -11.62
CA ARG A 156 -25.39 5.12 -12.43
C ARG A 156 -26.88 5.31 -12.09
#